data_39d1aec5cdb1f99855890a8dd90c42ff
#
_entry.id   39d1aec5cdb1f99855890a8dd90c42ff
#
_cell.length_a   1.000
_cell.length_b   1.000
_cell.length_c   1.000
_cell.angle_alpha   90.00
_cell.angle_beta   90.00
_cell.angle_gamma   90.00
#
_symmetry.space_group_name_H-M   'P 1'
#
loop_
_entity.id
_entity.type
_entity.pdbx_description
1 polymer ?
#
loop_
_entity_poly.entity_id
_entity_poly.type
_entity_poly.pdbx_seq_one_letter_code
_entity_poly.pdbx_strand_id
1 'polypeptide(L)'
;LEGLKPVRAGHFFVHGSHDRDKIEAGDIPIEIDAGLAFGTGHHGTTAGCLELIEETVNTEHPTNALDLGTGSAVLAIAIAKLAPIPVLATDIDPVAVTVAAENASKNGVAEHIVTATAEGFGHPIFRSYAPFDLIVANILANPLIELAPSLKEHMASGGSIILSGILDSQHDAVLAAYQAQGLTHQKTLHREGWVAIHLK
;
A
#
# COMPACT_ATOMS: atom_id res chain seq x y z
N LEU A 1 -20.08 18.12 -6.68
CA LEU A 1 -19.11 17.25 -5.99
C LEU A 1 -18.55 16.29 -7.02
N GLU A 2 -17.39 16.64 -7.59
CA GLU A 2 -16.68 15.71 -8.47
C GLU A 2 -16.20 14.55 -7.61
N GLY A 3 -16.75 13.37 -7.84
CA GLY A 3 -16.29 12.15 -7.19
C GLY A 3 -14.89 11.75 -7.64
N LEU A 4 -14.30 10.81 -6.95
CA LEU A 4 -13.02 10.23 -7.33
C LEU A 4 -13.11 9.66 -8.75
N LYS A 5 -12.19 10.07 -9.62
CA LYS A 5 -12.08 9.45 -10.95
C LYS A 5 -11.55 8.03 -10.81
N PRO A 6 -12.11 7.04 -11.53
CA PRO A 6 -11.61 5.69 -11.50
C PRO A 6 -10.14 5.62 -11.91
N VAL A 7 -9.41 4.70 -11.27
CA VAL A 7 -8.00 4.42 -11.57
C VAL A 7 -7.87 2.97 -12.00
N ARG A 8 -7.27 2.74 -13.18
CA ARG A 8 -6.91 1.40 -13.64
C ARG A 8 -5.40 1.21 -13.51
N ALA A 9 -5.01 0.12 -12.86
CA ALA A 9 -3.61 -0.23 -12.66
C ALA A 9 -3.48 -1.75 -12.67
N GLY A 10 -2.83 -2.30 -13.69
CA GLY A 10 -2.85 -3.75 -13.90
C GLY A 10 -4.30 -4.22 -14.05
N HIS A 11 -4.70 -5.22 -13.28
CA HIS A 11 -6.09 -5.69 -13.24
C HIS A 11 -6.97 -4.94 -12.25
N PHE A 12 -6.38 -4.07 -11.42
CA PHE A 12 -7.14 -3.30 -10.43
C PHE A 12 -7.95 -2.19 -11.09
N PHE A 13 -9.17 -2.03 -10.59
CA PHE A 13 -10.06 -0.92 -10.93
C PHE A 13 -10.53 -0.27 -9.63
N VAL A 14 -9.92 0.85 -9.27
CA VAL A 14 -10.28 1.60 -8.06
C VAL A 14 -11.32 2.65 -8.46
N HIS A 15 -12.48 2.59 -7.82
CA HIS A 15 -13.63 3.42 -8.21
C HIS A 15 -14.46 3.83 -7.01
N GLY A 16 -15.22 4.92 -7.17
CA GLY A 16 -16.27 5.28 -6.22
C GLY A 16 -17.56 4.51 -6.49
N SER A 17 -18.52 4.64 -5.59
CA SER A 17 -19.83 3.99 -5.72
C SER A 17 -20.58 4.38 -6.99
N HIS A 18 -20.33 5.59 -7.51
CA HIS A 18 -20.98 6.10 -8.74
C HIS A 18 -20.47 5.43 -10.02
N ASP A 19 -19.36 4.73 -9.97
CA ASP A 19 -18.71 4.14 -11.14
C ASP A 19 -18.75 2.60 -11.16
N ARG A 20 -19.64 2.01 -10.37
CA ARG A 20 -19.84 0.54 -10.37
C ARG A 20 -20.19 -0.01 -11.74
N ASP A 21 -20.92 0.75 -12.52
CA ASP A 21 -21.32 0.37 -13.88
C ASP A 21 -20.15 0.35 -14.87
N LYS A 22 -19.01 0.90 -14.51
CA LYS A 22 -17.81 0.92 -15.35
C LYS A 22 -16.89 -0.29 -15.11
N ILE A 23 -17.22 -1.17 -14.17
CA ILE A 23 -16.45 -2.40 -13.93
C ILE A 23 -16.58 -3.30 -15.14
N GLU A 24 -15.45 -3.79 -15.64
CA GLU A 24 -15.37 -4.67 -16.80
C GLU A 24 -14.96 -6.09 -16.40
N ALA A 25 -15.19 -7.05 -17.30
CA ALA A 25 -14.75 -8.43 -17.09
C ALA A 25 -13.22 -8.47 -16.95
N GLY A 26 -12.73 -9.21 -15.95
CA GLY A 26 -11.30 -9.32 -15.65
C GLY A 26 -10.80 -8.27 -14.68
N ASP A 27 -11.59 -7.24 -14.37
CA ASP A 27 -11.21 -6.25 -13.35
C ASP A 27 -11.22 -6.86 -11.95
N ILE A 28 -10.28 -6.40 -11.13
CA ILE A 28 -10.31 -6.58 -9.68
C ILE A 28 -10.80 -5.25 -9.10
N PRO A 29 -12.10 -5.11 -8.81
CA PRO A 29 -12.65 -3.83 -8.37
C PRO A 29 -12.33 -3.56 -6.91
N ILE A 30 -12.00 -2.31 -6.61
CA ILE A 30 -11.84 -1.81 -5.24
C ILE A 30 -12.69 -0.55 -5.12
N GLU A 31 -13.73 -0.61 -4.29
CA GLU A 31 -14.63 0.52 -4.10
C GLU A 31 -14.16 1.40 -2.93
N ILE A 32 -13.79 2.63 -3.25
CA ILE A 32 -13.37 3.64 -2.27
C ILE A 32 -14.11 4.91 -2.62
N ASP A 33 -14.96 5.37 -1.72
CA ASP A 33 -15.61 6.67 -1.91
C ASP A 33 -14.67 7.80 -1.47
N ALA A 34 -14.76 8.94 -2.15
CA ALA A 34 -13.97 10.11 -1.81
C ALA A 34 -14.29 10.57 -0.38
N GLY A 35 -13.27 10.68 0.44
CA GLY A 35 -13.39 11.10 1.84
C GLY A 35 -12.08 11.67 2.35
N LEU A 36 -12.07 12.03 3.63
CA LEU A 36 -10.92 12.67 4.28
C LEU A 36 -9.65 11.81 4.28
N ALA A 37 -9.80 10.49 4.19
CA ALA A 37 -8.67 9.56 4.26
C ALA A 37 -8.02 9.26 2.90
N PHE A 38 -8.67 9.64 1.78
CA PHE A 38 -8.09 9.46 0.46
C PHE A 38 -7.47 10.78 -0.01
N GLY A 39 -6.14 10.81 -0.10
CA GLY A 39 -5.42 11.99 -0.57
C GLY A 39 -5.83 12.35 -1.98
N THR A 40 -6.43 13.53 -2.16
CA THR A 40 -6.78 14.04 -3.47
C THR A 40 -5.51 14.34 -4.27
N GLY A 41 -5.43 13.86 -5.50
CA GLY A 41 -4.35 14.20 -6.43
C GLY A 41 -3.20 13.19 -6.52
N HIS A 42 -3.28 12.06 -5.83
CA HIS A 42 -2.20 11.06 -5.83
C HIS A 42 -2.53 9.80 -6.66
N HIS A 43 -3.29 9.96 -7.75
CA HIS A 43 -3.60 8.83 -8.63
C HIS A 43 -2.36 8.15 -9.20
N GLY A 44 -1.33 8.93 -9.55
CA GLY A 44 -0.09 8.40 -10.09
C GLY A 44 0.67 7.51 -9.09
N THR A 45 0.68 7.88 -7.80
CA THR A 45 1.33 7.08 -6.76
C THR A 45 0.61 5.77 -6.52
N THR A 46 -0.70 5.82 -6.41
CA THR A 46 -1.54 4.63 -6.17
C THR A 46 -1.46 3.66 -7.33
N ALA A 47 -1.54 4.14 -8.57
CA ALA A 47 -1.48 3.29 -9.75
C ALA A 47 -0.15 2.52 -9.86
N GLY A 48 0.98 3.19 -9.70
CA GLY A 48 2.29 2.54 -9.73
C GLY A 48 2.46 1.51 -8.63
N CYS A 49 2.02 1.85 -7.42
CA CYS A 49 2.06 0.95 -6.29
C CYS A 49 1.22 -0.30 -6.51
N LEU A 50 0.00 -0.15 -7.04
CA LEU A 50 -0.90 -1.26 -7.33
C LEU A 50 -0.33 -2.20 -8.38
N GLU A 51 0.32 -1.68 -9.42
CA GLU A 51 0.99 -2.51 -10.43
C GLU A 51 2.11 -3.34 -9.81
N LEU A 52 2.95 -2.74 -8.97
CA LEU A 52 4.03 -3.46 -8.29
C LEU A 52 3.49 -4.49 -7.30
N ILE A 53 2.40 -4.19 -6.60
CA ILE A 53 1.74 -5.14 -5.69
C ILE A 53 1.25 -6.36 -6.47
N GLU A 54 0.55 -6.17 -7.58
CA GLU A 54 0.04 -7.29 -8.38
C GLU A 54 1.18 -8.18 -8.86
N GLU A 55 2.22 -7.60 -9.45
CA GLU A 55 3.38 -8.32 -9.93
C GLU A 55 4.08 -9.09 -8.79
N THR A 56 4.31 -8.45 -7.66
CA THR A 56 5.02 -9.03 -6.53
C THR A 56 4.23 -10.15 -5.86
N VAL A 57 2.94 -9.96 -5.62
CA VAL A 57 2.09 -10.98 -5.00
C VAL A 57 1.98 -12.20 -5.90
N ASN A 58 1.78 -11.99 -7.21
CA ASN A 58 1.64 -13.09 -8.16
C ASN A 58 2.94 -13.85 -8.42
N THR A 59 4.09 -13.22 -8.21
CA THR A 59 5.41 -13.82 -8.45
C THR A 59 5.99 -14.45 -7.19
N GLU A 60 5.88 -13.78 -6.06
CA GLU A 60 6.58 -14.15 -4.82
C GLU A 60 5.70 -14.90 -3.82
N HIS A 61 4.39 -14.82 -3.94
CA HIS A 61 3.42 -15.49 -3.06
C HIS A 61 3.67 -15.23 -1.57
N PRO A 62 3.64 -13.97 -1.12
CA PRO A 62 3.87 -13.65 0.29
C PRO A 62 2.83 -14.31 1.19
N THR A 63 3.20 -14.59 2.44
CA THR A 63 2.32 -15.25 3.41
C THR A 63 1.69 -14.28 4.39
N ASN A 64 2.19 -13.05 4.47
CA ASN A 64 1.62 -11.97 5.25
C ASN A 64 2.07 -10.62 4.69
N ALA A 65 1.40 -9.55 5.09
CA ALA A 65 1.75 -8.22 4.60
C ALA A 65 1.47 -7.13 5.62
N LEU A 66 2.18 -6.01 5.47
CA LEU A 66 1.96 -4.77 6.20
C LEU A 66 1.65 -3.65 5.21
N ASP A 67 0.60 -2.89 5.47
CA ASP A 67 0.31 -1.62 4.80
C ASP A 67 0.52 -0.49 5.82
N LEU A 68 1.68 0.16 5.76
CA LEU A 68 2.07 1.21 6.68
C LEU A 68 1.59 2.57 6.18
N GLY A 69 0.83 3.29 6.99
CA GLY A 69 0.17 4.52 6.57
C GLY A 69 -0.99 4.21 5.61
N THR A 70 -1.86 3.31 6.01
CA THR A 70 -2.86 2.68 5.12
C THR A 70 -3.90 3.64 4.52
N GLY A 71 -4.17 4.76 5.19
CA GLY A 71 -5.18 5.71 4.75
C GLY A 71 -6.55 5.05 4.59
N SER A 72 -7.03 4.99 3.36
CA SER A 72 -8.31 4.36 3.01
C SER A 72 -8.26 2.84 2.93
N ALA A 73 -7.11 2.22 3.14
CA ALA A 73 -6.83 0.79 3.00
C ALA A 73 -6.79 0.28 1.55
N VAL A 74 -6.69 1.14 0.56
CA VAL A 74 -6.70 0.70 -0.85
C VAL A 74 -5.63 -0.35 -1.14
N LEU A 75 -4.41 -0.18 -0.62
CA LEU A 75 -3.32 -1.12 -0.85
C LEU A 75 -3.52 -2.44 -0.09
N ALA A 76 -3.95 -2.36 1.17
CA ALA A 76 -4.27 -3.55 1.96
C ALA A 76 -5.38 -4.38 1.30
N ILE A 77 -6.42 -3.71 0.81
CA ILE A 77 -7.53 -4.35 0.10
C ILE A 77 -7.02 -5.02 -1.18
N ALA A 78 -6.16 -4.35 -1.94
CA ALA A 78 -5.56 -4.90 -3.16
C ALA A 78 -4.82 -6.21 -2.86
N ILE A 79 -4.00 -6.24 -1.83
CA ILE A 79 -3.26 -7.42 -1.41
C ILE A 79 -4.24 -8.56 -1.04
N ALA A 80 -5.24 -8.25 -0.21
CA ALA A 80 -6.21 -9.23 0.26
C ALA A 80 -7.07 -9.80 -0.88
N LYS A 81 -7.33 -9.03 -1.92
CA LYS A 81 -8.06 -9.51 -3.11
C LYS A 81 -7.21 -10.40 -4.02
N LEU A 82 -5.89 -10.26 -3.97
CA LEU A 82 -4.97 -11.10 -4.75
C LEU A 82 -4.67 -12.42 -4.04
N ALA A 83 -4.63 -12.43 -2.71
CA ALA A 83 -4.25 -13.60 -1.94
C ALA A 83 -4.93 -13.59 -0.56
N PRO A 84 -5.39 -14.75 -0.06
CA PRO A 84 -6.06 -14.85 1.24
C PRO A 84 -5.05 -14.88 2.40
N ILE A 85 -4.27 -13.81 2.54
CA ILE A 85 -3.21 -13.70 3.55
C ILE A 85 -3.55 -12.63 4.59
N PRO A 86 -3.02 -12.75 5.83
CA PRO A 86 -3.17 -11.69 6.82
C PRO A 86 -2.49 -10.41 6.38
N VAL A 87 -3.19 -9.29 6.46
CA VAL A 87 -2.66 -7.96 6.20
C VAL A 87 -2.87 -7.10 7.44
N LEU A 88 -1.79 -6.56 7.98
CA LEU A 88 -1.87 -5.54 9.03
C LEU A 88 -1.85 -4.17 8.37
N ALA A 89 -2.88 -3.37 8.62
CA ALA A 89 -3.02 -2.04 8.06
C ALA A 89 -2.99 -1.01 9.20
N THR A 90 -1.98 -0.17 9.23
CA THR A 90 -1.80 0.80 10.32
C THR A 90 -1.79 2.23 9.80
N ASP A 91 -2.21 3.15 10.65
CA ASP A 91 -2.15 4.58 10.37
C ASP A 91 -2.01 5.34 11.69
N ILE A 92 -1.39 6.50 11.64
CA ILE A 92 -1.25 7.38 12.80
C ILE A 92 -2.58 8.06 13.14
N ASP A 93 -3.43 8.26 12.14
CA ASP A 93 -4.73 8.91 12.27
C ASP A 93 -5.83 7.90 12.60
N PRO A 94 -6.45 7.99 13.79
CA PRO A 94 -7.52 7.06 14.14
C PRO A 94 -8.76 7.19 13.24
N VAL A 95 -8.99 8.34 12.62
CA VAL A 95 -10.07 8.51 11.63
C VAL A 95 -9.77 7.67 10.39
N ALA A 96 -8.53 7.69 9.91
CA ALA A 96 -8.10 6.87 8.78
C ALA A 96 -8.27 5.38 9.10
N VAL A 97 -7.92 4.95 10.30
CA VAL A 97 -8.06 3.55 10.74
C VAL A 97 -9.53 3.10 10.70
N THR A 98 -10.46 3.96 11.15
CA THR A 98 -11.90 3.67 11.08
C THR A 98 -12.35 3.54 9.62
N VAL A 99 -11.96 4.47 8.76
CA VAL A 99 -12.30 4.43 7.33
C VAL A 99 -11.70 3.19 6.66
N ALA A 100 -10.46 2.84 6.99
CA ALA A 100 -9.81 1.63 6.47
C ALA A 100 -10.61 0.36 6.81
N ALA A 101 -11.07 0.23 8.06
CA ALA A 101 -11.88 -0.91 8.48
C ALA A 101 -13.22 -0.97 7.74
N GLU A 102 -13.88 0.17 7.57
CA GLU A 102 -15.13 0.26 6.81
C GLU A 102 -14.94 -0.14 5.35
N ASN A 103 -13.86 0.33 4.72
CA ASN A 103 -13.54 0.00 3.34
C ASN A 103 -13.19 -1.48 3.17
N ALA A 104 -12.46 -2.07 4.11
CA ALA A 104 -12.19 -3.51 4.09
C ALA A 104 -13.47 -4.32 4.11
N SER A 105 -14.42 -3.93 4.96
CA SER A 105 -15.74 -4.57 5.04
C SER A 105 -16.54 -4.38 3.75
N LYS A 106 -16.59 -3.16 3.23
CA LYS A 106 -17.28 -2.83 1.97
C LYS A 106 -16.78 -3.66 0.80
N ASN A 107 -15.49 -3.97 0.77
CA ASN A 107 -14.85 -4.74 -0.30
C ASN A 107 -14.80 -6.25 -0.03
N GLY A 108 -15.41 -6.72 1.04
CA GLY A 108 -15.53 -8.15 1.33
C GLY A 108 -14.24 -8.83 1.79
N VAL A 109 -13.26 -8.07 2.29
CA VAL A 109 -11.96 -8.60 2.73
C VAL A 109 -11.64 -8.32 4.20
N ALA A 110 -12.63 -7.94 4.99
CA ALA A 110 -12.46 -7.61 6.40
C ALA A 110 -11.83 -8.76 7.21
N GLU A 111 -12.09 -10.00 6.84
CA GLU A 111 -11.53 -11.18 7.52
C GLU A 111 -10.01 -11.31 7.37
N HIS A 112 -9.43 -10.69 6.36
CA HIS A 112 -7.99 -10.75 6.07
C HIS A 112 -7.23 -9.53 6.56
N ILE A 113 -7.91 -8.46 6.94
CA ILE A 113 -7.28 -7.18 7.27
C ILE A 113 -7.52 -6.83 8.73
N VAL A 114 -6.44 -6.64 9.48
CA VAL A 114 -6.47 -6.11 10.84
C VAL A 114 -5.99 -4.68 10.79
N THR A 115 -6.78 -3.75 11.33
CA THR A 115 -6.44 -2.33 11.37
C THR A 115 -6.01 -1.92 12.78
N ALA A 116 -5.05 -1.01 12.89
CA ALA A 116 -4.61 -0.47 14.16
C ALA A 116 -4.10 0.97 14.02
N THR A 117 -4.34 1.78 15.04
CA THR A 117 -3.75 3.11 15.14
C THR A 117 -2.35 2.98 15.72
N ALA A 118 -1.34 3.39 14.97
CA ALA A 118 0.05 3.27 15.40
C ALA A 118 0.91 4.38 14.77
N GLU A 119 1.83 4.91 15.57
CA GLU A 119 2.88 5.81 15.08
C GLU A 119 4.11 4.98 14.75
N GLY A 120 4.42 4.85 13.45
CA GLY A 120 5.50 3.97 13.00
C GLY A 120 5.31 2.55 13.52
N PHE A 121 6.33 2.01 14.17
CA PHE A 121 6.33 0.65 14.72
C PHE A 121 6.18 0.60 16.25
N GLY A 122 5.72 1.70 16.86
CA GLY A 122 5.61 1.83 18.32
C GLY A 122 4.49 1.07 18.99
N HIS A 123 3.69 0.28 18.28
CA HIS A 123 2.54 -0.43 18.81
C HIS A 123 2.85 -1.92 19.05
N PRO A 124 2.39 -2.51 20.19
CA PRO A 124 2.63 -3.93 20.48
C PRO A 124 2.11 -4.92 19.44
N ILE A 125 1.14 -4.52 18.61
CA ILE A 125 0.55 -5.38 17.58
C ILE A 125 1.59 -5.92 16.59
N PHE A 126 2.66 -5.18 16.33
CA PHE A 126 3.72 -5.61 15.42
C PHE A 126 4.42 -6.89 15.88
N ARG A 127 4.46 -7.14 17.20
CA ARG A 127 5.06 -8.36 17.73
C ARG A 127 4.28 -9.61 17.34
N SER A 128 2.97 -9.47 17.12
CA SER A 128 2.10 -10.59 16.75
C SER A 128 2.12 -10.90 15.26
N TYR A 129 2.47 -9.93 14.42
CA TYR A 129 2.38 -10.05 12.96
C TYR A 129 3.72 -10.06 12.24
N ALA A 130 4.75 -9.39 12.78
CA ALA A 130 6.08 -9.38 12.17
C ALA A 130 6.80 -10.72 12.37
N PRO A 131 7.77 -11.08 11.50
CA PRO A 131 8.23 -10.34 10.33
C PRO A 131 7.28 -10.48 9.13
N PHE A 132 7.33 -9.50 8.22
CA PHE A 132 6.43 -9.45 7.05
C PHE A 132 7.18 -9.85 5.78
N ASP A 133 6.55 -10.69 4.96
CA ASP A 133 7.05 -11.04 3.62
C ASP A 133 6.87 -9.91 2.62
N LEU A 134 5.85 -9.07 2.84
CA LEU A 134 5.57 -7.93 1.99
C LEU A 134 5.23 -6.73 2.85
N ILE A 135 5.93 -5.62 2.63
CA ILE A 135 5.61 -4.34 3.25
C ILE A 135 5.32 -3.34 2.14
N VAL A 136 4.18 -2.67 2.23
CA VAL A 136 3.84 -1.58 1.32
C VAL A 136 3.65 -0.30 2.13
N ALA A 137 4.14 0.81 1.60
CA ALA A 137 4.00 2.12 2.22
C ALA A 137 3.87 3.20 1.16
N ASN A 138 2.73 3.86 1.14
CA ASN A 138 2.46 4.99 0.25
C ASN A 138 2.35 6.26 1.10
N ILE A 139 3.50 6.76 1.54
CA ILE A 139 3.62 7.94 2.41
C ILE A 139 4.70 8.88 1.87
N LEU A 140 4.88 10.03 2.51
CA LEU A 140 5.86 11.02 2.07
C LEU A 140 7.30 10.51 2.16
N ALA A 141 8.18 11.04 1.30
CA ALA A 141 9.57 10.61 1.17
C ALA A 141 10.38 10.75 2.47
N ASN A 142 10.25 11.88 3.17
CA ASN A 142 11.02 12.08 4.40
C ASN A 142 10.70 11.07 5.50
N PRO A 143 9.43 10.80 5.83
CA PRO A 143 9.09 9.70 6.73
C PRO A 143 9.61 8.34 6.26
N LEU A 144 9.57 8.05 4.96
CA LEU A 144 10.11 6.80 4.42
C LEU A 144 11.60 6.66 4.69
N ILE A 145 12.36 7.72 4.49
CA ILE A 145 13.81 7.73 4.76
C ILE A 145 14.09 7.48 6.23
N GLU A 146 13.37 8.16 7.11
CA GLU A 146 13.53 8.01 8.56
C GLU A 146 13.17 6.61 9.04
N LEU A 147 12.17 5.98 8.44
CA LEU A 147 11.67 4.66 8.83
C LEU A 147 12.46 3.49 8.22
N ALA A 148 13.41 3.75 7.32
CA ALA A 148 14.12 2.67 6.62
C ALA A 148 14.72 1.61 7.55
N PRO A 149 15.43 1.95 8.65
CA PRO A 149 15.94 0.93 9.57
C PRO A 149 14.84 0.10 10.22
N SER A 150 13.75 0.74 10.66
CA SER A 150 12.63 0.04 11.31
C SER A 150 11.87 -0.86 10.34
N LEU A 151 11.67 -0.41 9.10
CA LEU A 151 11.06 -1.23 8.07
C LEU A 151 11.89 -2.47 7.79
N LYS A 152 13.20 -2.32 7.64
CA LYS A 152 14.11 -3.45 7.43
C LYS A 152 14.05 -4.44 8.60
N GLU A 153 14.01 -3.95 9.82
CA GLU A 153 13.94 -4.78 11.03
C GLU A 153 12.68 -5.65 11.07
N HIS A 154 11.57 -5.17 10.49
CA HIS A 154 10.29 -5.87 10.48
C HIS A 154 10.07 -6.72 9.22
N MET A 155 11.01 -6.74 8.30
CA MET A 155 10.94 -7.58 7.10
C MET A 155 11.39 -9.00 7.38
N ALA A 156 10.68 -9.96 6.79
CA ALA A 156 11.15 -11.34 6.74
C ALA A 156 12.36 -11.46 5.80
N SER A 157 13.23 -12.43 6.04
CA SER A 157 14.35 -12.70 5.15
C SER A 157 13.83 -13.04 3.75
N GLY A 158 14.36 -12.36 2.73
CA GLY A 158 13.90 -12.51 1.35
C GLY A 158 12.57 -11.85 1.04
N GLY A 159 12.00 -11.08 1.96
CA GLY A 159 10.77 -10.34 1.75
C GLY A 159 10.96 -9.14 0.83
N SER A 160 9.84 -8.59 0.39
CA SER A 160 9.80 -7.42 -0.51
C SER A 160 9.22 -6.19 0.18
N ILE A 161 9.67 -5.03 -0.26
CA ILE A 161 9.12 -3.75 0.16
C ILE A 161 8.76 -2.92 -1.08
N ILE A 162 7.57 -2.32 -1.07
CA ILE A 162 7.10 -1.44 -2.13
C ILE A 162 6.83 -0.08 -1.53
N LEU A 163 7.52 0.94 -2.04
CA LEU A 163 7.45 2.31 -1.56
C LEU A 163 6.86 3.21 -2.63
N SER A 164 5.94 4.07 -2.27
CA SER A 164 5.36 5.06 -3.17
C SER A 164 4.98 6.34 -2.42
N GLY A 165 4.39 7.32 -3.11
CA GLY A 165 4.20 8.65 -2.55
C GLY A 165 5.43 9.53 -2.68
N ILE A 166 6.32 9.18 -3.61
CA ILE A 166 7.65 9.75 -3.80
C ILE A 166 7.67 10.50 -5.13
N LEU A 167 8.11 11.75 -5.13
CA LEU A 167 8.35 12.50 -6.37
C LEU A 167 9.61 12.00 -7.07
N ASP A 168 9.67 12.17 -8.39
CA ASP A 168 10.87 11.84 -9.18
C ASP A 168 12.14 12.44 -8.57
N SER A 169 12.06 13.68 -8.10
CA SER A 169 13.20 14.38 -7.48
C SER A 169 13.66 13.75 -6.14
N GLN A 170 12.84 12.94 -5.52
CA GLN A 170 13.12 12.30 -4.22
C GLN A 170 13.55 10.84 -4.36
N HIS A 171 13.47 10.29 -5.57
CA HIS A 171 13.75 8.88 -5.85
C HIS A 171 15.11 8.42 -5.31
N ASP A 172 16.17 9.13 -5.68
CA ASP A 172 17.54 8.70 -5.36
C ASP A 172 17.80 8.71 -3.85
N ALA A 173 17.26 9.69 -3.14
CA ALA A 173 17.42 9.78 -1.68
C ALA A 173 16.70 8.64 -0.96
N VAL A 174 15.48 8.32 -1.37
CA VAL A 174 14.71 7.20 -0.80
C VAL A 174 15.40 5.88 -1.13
N LEU A 175 15.77 5.67 -2.38
CA LEU A 175 16.46 4.44 -2.81
C LEU A 175 17.75 4.22 -2.01
N ALA A 176 18.57 5.27 -1.85
CA ALA A 176 19.82 5.19 -1.11
C ALA A 176 19.60 4.79 0.36
N ALA A 177 18.56 5.34 1.01
CA ALA A 177 18.25 5.01 2.41
C ALA A 177 17.94 3.52 2.59
N TYR A 178 17.23 2.91 1.65
CA TYR A 178 16.87 1.50 1.72
C TYR A 178 18.02 0.58 1.26
N GLN A 179 18.81 0.99 0.27
CA GLN A 179 20.02 0.27 -0.09
C GLN A 179 21.04 0.25 1.05
N ALA A 180 21.12 1.32 1.85
CA ALA A 180 21.96 1.35 3.05
C ALA A 180 21.55 0.32 4.10
N GLN A 181 20.32 -0.16 4.07
CA GLN A 181 19.83 -1.25 4.91
C GLN A 181 20.11 -2.66 4.33
N GLY A 182 20.80 -2.73 3.20
CA GLY A 182 21.14 -4.00 2.56
C GLY A 182 20.07 -4.52 1.60
N LEU A 183 19.09 -3.69 1.25
CA LEU A 183 18.06 -4.07 0.29
C LEU A 183 18.53 -3.80 -1.14
N THR A 184 18.09 -4.66 -2.06
CA THR A 184 18.45 -4.58 -3.48
C THR A 184 17.29 -4.03 -4.29
N HIS A 185 17.56 -3.02 -5.10
CA HIS A 185 16.58 -2.44 -6.02
C HIS A 185 16.13 -3.46 -7.06
N GLN A 186 14.82 -3.65 -7.19
CA GLN A 186 14.24 -4.56 -8.16
C GLN A 186 13.66 -3.80 -9.36
N LYS A 187 12.84 -2.78 -9.11
CA LYS A 187 12.14 -2.05 -10.15
C LYS A 187 11.67 -0.69 -9.65
N THR A 188 11.63 0.29 -10.55
CA THR A 188 10.99 1.58 -10.32
C THR A 188 10.00 1.84 -11.45
N LEU A 189 8.77 2.22 -11.09
CA LEU A 189 7.76 2.69 -12.04
C LEU A 189 7.61 4.20 -11.91
N HIS A 190 7.51 4.87 -13.04
CA HIS A 190 7.31 6.32 -13.12
C HIS A 190 5.92 6.63 -13.67
N ARG A 191 5.16 7.48 -12.98
CA ARG A 191 3.85 7.94 -13.43
C ARG A 191 3.62 9.39 -13.02
N GLU A 192 3.43 10.26 -14.00
CA GLU A 192 3.04 11.65 -13.77
C GLU A 192 3.89 12.40 -12.74
N GLY A 193 5.21 12.19 -12.77
CA GLY A 193 6.15 12.80 -11.83
C GLY A 193 6.29 12.09 -10.49
N TRP A 194 5.59 10.96 -10.31
CA TRP A 194 5.68 10.12 -9.12
C TRP A 194 6.41 8.82 -9.42
N VAL A 195 7.03 8.23 -8.40
CA VAL A 195 7.69 6.94 -8.51
C VAL A 195 7.16 5.96 -7.49
N ALA A 196 7.14 4.69 -7.89
CA ALA A 196 6.94 3.56 -7.00
C ALA A 196 8.17 2.65 -7.11
N ILE A 197 8.71 2.22 -5.97
CA ILE A 197 9.99 1.49 -5.91
C ILE A 197 9.77 0.14 -5.25
N HIS A 198 10.23 -0.92 -5.89
CA HIS A 198 10.29 -2.26 -5.32
C HIS A 198 11.73 -2.60 -4.95
N LEU A 199 11.95 -2.98 -3.70
CA LEU A 199 13.24 -3.49 -3.21
C LEU A 199 13.03 -4.84 -2.51
N LYS A 200 14.12 -5.57 -2.42
CA LYS A 200 14.08 -6.93 -1.84
C LYS A 200 15.34 -7.24 -1.04
#